data_6443d6676a3f52514092f7fcede94a43
#
_entry.id   6443d6676a3f52514092f7fcede94a43
#
_cell.length_a   1.000
_cell.length_b   1.000
_cell.length_c   1.000
_cell.angle_alpha   90.00
_cell.angle_beta   90.00
_cell.angle_gamma   90.00
#
_symmetry.space_group_name_H-M   'P 1'
#
loop_
_entity.id
_entity.type
_entity.pdbx_description
1 polymer ?
#
loop_
_entity_poly.entity_id
_entity_poly.type
_entity_poly.pdbx_seq_one_letter_code
_entity_poly.pdbx_strand_id
1 'polypeptide(L)'
;RMMRRTLANMASFFTEQLAVDVREGLARRVQDGWFVCRAPYGYRNLRNNGRGEVEIDPVAADNVRRMFHLYAYESLTIDGVIQRLSEEGRSYRPSTPKFARASLHNMLRDRCYIGDIPYKGQFYPGKHEPLVDRATWQRVQELLGGHIYHAIDLVYAGGFMKCGHCGRAVTGERIIKRRKGGDKAYVYYRCSGYLAKGHPRDRVTEPEVERQVMAIFDSMHIEDASVREWFKAVLASQTKDGQE
;
A
#
# COMPACT_ATOMS: atom_id res chain seq x y z
N ARG A 1 -27.14 55.41 -4.02
CA ARG A 1 -25.85 54.74 -3.70
C ARG A 1 -25.88 53.99 -2.38
N MET A 2 -26.46 54.55 -1.33
CA MET A 2 -26.54 53.95 0.02
C MET A 2 -27.30 52.62 0.03
N MET A 3 -28.49 52.54 -0.58
CA MET A 3 -29.33 51.37 -0.67
C MET A 3 -28.66 50.15 -1.37
N ARG A 4 -27.84 50.42 -2.41
CA ARG A 4 -27.06 49.31 -3.06
C ARG A 4 -25.98 48.73 -2.17
N ARG A 5 -25.33 49.58 -1.33
CA ARG A 5 -24.34 49.13 -0.36
C ARG A 5 -24.93 48.30 0.78
N THR A 6 -26.11 48.72 1.32
CA THR A 6 -26.82 47.94 2.32
C THR A 6 -27.27 46.58 1.78
N LEU A 7 -27.83 46.51 0.59
CA LEU A 7 -28.21 45.28 -0.05
C LEU A 7 -27.01 44.34 -0.26
N ALA A 8 -25.86 44.88 -0.74
CA ALA A 8 -24.63 44.11 -0.92
C ALA A 8 -24.11 43.55 0.43
N ASN A 9 -24.11 44.38 1.48
CA ASN A 9 -23.67 43.92 2.80
C ASN A 9 -24.62 42.85 3.37
N MET A 10 -25.95 42.98 3.21
CA MET A 10 -26.88 41.93 3.59
C MET A 10 -26.66 40.66 2.81
N ALA A 11 -26.45 40.71 1.49
CA ALA A 11 -26.15 39.54 0.66
C ALA A 11 -24.85 38.84 1.14
N SER A 12 -23.78 39.58 1.41
CA SER A 12 -22.54 39.04 1.98
C SER A 12 -22.78 38.34 3.32
N PHE A 13 -23.51 38.99 4.22
CA PHE A 13 -23.86 38.42 5.53
C PHE A 13 -24.61 37.10 5.41
N PHE A 14 -25.65 37.04 4.56
CA PHE A 14 -26.39 35.81 4.32
C PHE A 14 -25.51 34.70 3.71
N THR A 15 -24.60 35.06 2.79
CA THR A 15 -23.68 34.07 2.19
C THR A 15 -22.70 33.51 3.25
N GLU A 16 -22.17 34.38 4.12
CA GLU A 16 -21.28 33.98 5.21
C GLU A 16 -22.00 33.08 6.21
N GLN A 17 -23.24 33.45 6.62
CA GLN A 17 -24.07 32.67 7.53
C GLN A 17 -24.37 31.28 6.92
N LEU A 18 -24.79 31.23 5.66
CA LEU A 18 -25.03 29.96 4.95
C LEU A 18 -23.77 29.09 4.92
N ALA A 19 -22.60 29.69 4.69
CA ALA A 19 -21.35 28.95 4.70
C ALA A 19 -21.00 28.37 6.09
N VAL A 20 -21.36 29.04 7.18
CA VAL A 20 -21.23 28.53 8.54
C VAL A 20 -22.18 27.35 8.75
N ASP A 21 -23.47 27.55 8.45
CA ASP A 21 -24.52 26.54 8.64
C ASP A 21 -24.20 25.24 7.85
N VAL A 22 -23.74 25.37 6.60
CA VAL A 22 -23.32 24.23 5.78
C VAL A 22 -22.13 23.51 6.42
N ARG A 23 -21.11 24.24 6.91
CA ARG A 23 -19.94 23.62 7.55
C ARG A 23 -20.30 22.86 8.81
N GLU A 24 -21.18 23.43 9.64
CA GLU A 24 -21.67 22.77 10.85
C GLU A 24 -22.50 21.53 10.52
N GLY A 25 -23.40 21.65 9.55
CA GLY A 25 -24.21 20.52 9.06
C GLY A 25 -23.35 19.37 8.55
N LEU A 26 -22.29 19.66 7.78
CA LEU A 26 -21.34 18.65 7.32
C LEU A 26 -20.55 18.03 8.47
N ALA A 27 -20.11 18.85 9.45
CA ALA A 27 -19.39 18.35 10.62
C ALA A 27 -20.24 17.39 11.45
N ARG A 28 -21.50 17.73 11.72
CA ARG A 28 -22.46 16.87 12.44
C ARG A 28 -22.66 15.55 11.68
N ARG A 29 -22.84 15.58 10.35
CA ARG A 29 -23.01 14.37 9.54
C ARG A 29 -21.82 13.42 9.65
N VAL A 30 -20.58 13.95 9.63
CA VAL A 30 -19.37 13.14 9.79
C VAL A 30 -19.30 12.56 11.21
N GLN A 31 -19.62 13.34 12.24
CA GLN A 31 -19.70 12.85 13.63
C GLN A 31 -20.73 11.72 13.79
N ASP A 32 -21.82 11.80 13.04
CA ASP A 32 -22.85 10.75 12.97
C ASP A 32 -22.43 9.53 12.14
N GLY A 33 -21.23 9.54 11.54
CA GLY A 33 -20.67 8.44 10.75
C GLY A 33 -21.15 8.37 9.30
N TRP A 34 -21.65 9.49 8.74
CA TRP A 34 -22.11 9.55 7.35
C TRP A 34 -21.09 10.22 6.43
N PHE A 35 -20.96 9.71 5.20
CA PHE A 35 -20.14 10.37 4.19
C PHE A 35 -20.73 11.72 3.78
N VAL A 36 -19.83 12.71 3.64
CA VAL A 36 -20.18 14.08 3.18
C VAL A 36 -19.64 14.37 1.78
N CYS A 37 -18.88 13.47 1.21
CA CYS A 37 -18.31 13.56 -0.13
C CYS A 37 -18.64 12.30 -0.94
N ARG A 38 -18.09 12.24 -2.15
CA ARG A 38 -18.27 11.09 -3.04
C ARG A 38 -17.71 9.83 -2.38
N ALA A 39 -18.46 8.72 -2.50
CA ALA A 39 -18.00 7.41 -2.05
C ALA A 39 -16.65 7.03 -2.70
N PRO A 40 -15.69 6.47 -1.92
CA PRO A 40 -14.45 5.95 -2.46
C PRO A 40 -14.71 4.76 -3.38
N TYR A 41 -13.72 4.39 -4.19
CA TYR A 41 -13.80 3.22 -5.06
C TYR A 41 -14.05 1.96 -4.20
N GLY A 42 -14.92 1.07 -4.63
CA GLY A 42 -15.40 -0.06 -3.82
C GLY A 42 -16.74 0.19 -3.15
N TYR A 43 -17.18 1.44 -3.11
CA TYR A 43 -18.48 1.84 -2.60
C TYR A 43 -19.24 2.68 -3.63
N ARG A 44 -20.57 2.67 -3.55
CA ARG A 44 -21.46 3.53 -4.33
C ARG A 44 -22.37 4.34 -3.41
N ASN A 45 -22.67 5.57 -3.79
CA ASN A 45 -23.61 6.41 -3.05
C ASN A 45 -25.05 5.92 -3.29
N LEU A 46 -25.79 5.68 -2.19
CA LEU A 46 -27.22 5.50 -2.23
C LEU A 46 -27.91 6.87 -2.27
N ARG A 47 -28.83 7.06 -3.22
CA ARG A 47 -29.64 8.27 -3.32
C ARG A 47 -30.91 8.20 -2.45
N ASN A 48 -30.82 7.58 -1.27
CA ASN A 48 -31.96 7.46 -0.38
C ASN A 48 -32.05 8.67 0.55
N ASN A 49 -33.08 9.47 0.39
CA ASN A 49 -33.52 10.55 1.30
C ASN A 49 -32.43 11.58 1.71
N GLY A 50 -31.42 11.83 0.86
CA GLY A 50 -30.42 12.87 1.11
C GLY A 50 -29.44 12.58 2.23
N ARG A 51 -29.41 11.37 2.82
CA ARG A 51 -28.54 11.03 3.97
C ARG A 51 -27.10 10.70 3.64
N GLY A 52 -26.70 10.54 2.35
CA GLY A 52 -25.33 10.22 1.96
C GLY A 52 -24.87 8.84 2.45
N GLU A 53 -25.80 7.89 2.41
CA GLU A 53 -25.51 6.49 2.67
C GLU A 53 -24.66 5.92 1.53
N VAL A 54 -23.74 5.04 1.87
CA VAL A 54 -22.94 4.31 0.91
C VAL A 54 -23.16 2.83 1.09
N GLU A 55 -23.18 2.10 -0.02
CA GLU A 55 -23.23 0.65 -0.02
C GLU A 55 -22.02 0.08 -0.76
N ILE A 56 -21.71 -1.18 -0.52
CA ILE A 56 -20.64 -1.90 -1.22
C ILE A 56 -21.01 -2.10 -2.68
N ASP A 57 -20.12 -1.73 -3.60
CA ASP A 57 -20.15 -2.15 -4.99
C ASP A 57 -19.44 -3.50 -5.11
N PRO A 58 -20.13 -4.62 -5.40
CA PRO A 58 -19.55 -5.95 -5.30
C PRO A 58 -18.29 -6.13 -6.18
N VAL A 59 -18.31 -5.59 -7.40
CA VAL A 59 -17.21 -5.73 -8.36
C VAL A 59 -16.02 -4.86 -7.94
N ALA A 60 -16.28 -3.60 -7.61
CA ALA A 60 -15.24 -2.68 -7.22
C ALA A 60 -14.64 -3.04 -5.83
N ALA A 61 -15.47 -3.53 -4.91
CA ALA A 61 -15.03 -3.98 -3.59
C ALA A 61 -14.13 -5.22 -3.66
N ASP A 62 -14.46 -6.18 -4.53
CA ASP A 62 -13.61 -7.35 -4.74
C ASP A 62 -12.23 -6.95 -5.31
N ASN A 63 -12.19 -5.98 -6.21
CA ASN A 63 -10.93 -5.42 -6.69
C ASN A 63 -10.12 -4.76 -5.54
N VAL A 64 -10.77 -4.06 -4.61
CA VAL A 64 -10.11 -3.46 -3.45
C VAL A 64 -9.53 -4.54 -2.53
N ARG A 65 -10.32 -5.56 -2.18
CA ARG A 65 -9.84 -6.68 -1.34
C ARG A 65 -8.65 -7.38 -2.00
N ARG A 66 -8.74 -7.68 -3.30
CA ARG A 66 -7.66 -8.32 -4.04
C ARG A 66 -6.39 -7.47 -4.11
N MET A 67 -6.51 -6.17 -4.33
CA MET A 67 -5.38 -5.24 -4.37
C MET A 67 -4.64 -5.17 -3.01
N PHE A 68 -5.38 -5.12 -1.89
CA PHE A 68 -4.79 -5.16 -0.55
C PHE A 68 -4.10 -6.50 -0.28
N HIS A 69 -4.70 -7.62 -0.67
CA HIS A 69 -4.12 -8.95 -0.52
C HIS A 69 -2.81 -9.09 -1.32
N LEU A 70 -2.82 -8.70 -2.59
CA LEU A 70 -1.63 -8.75 -3.45
C LEU A 70 -0.46 -7.95 -2.86
N TYR A 71 -0.75 -6.75 -2.35
CA TYR A 71 0.28 -5.88 -1.79
C TYR A 71 0.77 -6.36 -0.42
N ALA A 72 -0.13 -6.81 0.45
CA ALA A 72 0.21 -7.23 1.81
C ALA A 72 0.92 -8.59 1.88
N TYR A 73 0.54 -9.55 1.05
CA TYR A 73 0.94 -10.95 1.21
C TYR A 73 1.74 -11.54 0.04
N GLU A 74 1.59 -11.00 -1.17
CA GLU A 74 2.33 -11.50 -2.35
C GLU A 74 3.58 -10.66 -2.65
N SER A 75 3.96 -9.72 -1.78
CA SER A 75 5.18 -8.88 -1.88
C SER A 75 5.35 -8.17 -3.23
N LEU A 76 4.25 -7.85 -3.90
CA LEU A 76 4.27 -7.18 -5.18
C LEU A 76 4.49 -5.67 -5.03
N THR A 77 5.17 -5.06 -6.00
CA THR A 77 5.21 -3.59 -6.11
C THR A 77 3.86 -3.05 -6.56
N ILE A 78 3.63 -1.73 -6.42
CA ILE A 78 2.41 -1.10 -6.94
C ILE A 78 2.20 -1.41 -8.42
N ASP A 79 3.28 -1.39 -9.23
CA ASP A 79 3.20 -1.72 -10.66
C ASP A 79 2.94 -3.21 -10.88
N GLY A 80 3.52 -4.09 -10.05
CA GLY A 80 3.25 -5.52 -10.06
C GLY A 80 1.79 -5.85 -9.71
N VAL A 81 1.20 -5.15 -8.73
CA VAL A 81 -0.24 -5.26 -8.41
C VAL A 81 -1.10 -4.82 -9.60
N ILE A 82 -0.77 -3.70 -10.26
CA ILE A 82 -1.49 -3.23 -11.45
C ILE A 82 -1.44 -4.27 -12.57
N GLN A 83 -0.26 -4.83 -12.82
CA GLN A 83 -0.07 -5.86 -13.83
C GLN A 83 -0.89 -7.11 -13.51
N ARG A 84 -0.83 -7.61 -12.28
CA ARG A 84 -1.57 -8.78 -11.83
C ARG A 84 -3.08 -8.58 -11.94
N LEU A 85 -3.62 -7.42 -11.51
CA LEU A 85 -5.03 -7.10 -11.68
C LEU A 85 -5.45 -7.08 -13.16
N SER A 86 -4.58 -6.60 -14.05
CA SER A 86 -4.82 -6.61 -15.50
C SER A 86 -4.82 -8.04 -16.07
N GLU A 87 -3.89 -8.90 -15.64
CA GLU A 87 -3.81 -10.32 -16.02
C GLU A 87 -5.06 -11.11 -15.55
N GLU A 88 -5.59 -10.76 -14.36
CA GLU A 88 -6.84 -11.31 -13.83
C GLU A 88 -8.09 -10.74 -14.52
N GLY A 89 -7.95 -9.87 -15.55
CA GLY A 89 -9.06 -9.25 -16.27
C GLY A 89 -9.84 -8.22 -15.47
N ARG A 90 -9.29 -7.74 -14.35
CA ARG A 90 -9.94 -6.76 -13.47
C ARG A 90 -9.78 -5.35 -14.01
N SER A 91 -10.87 -4.61 -14.09
CA SER A 91 -10.87 -3.22 -14.57
C SER A 91 -11.25 -2.23 -13.48
N TYR A 92 -10.65 -1.02 -13.55
CA TYR A 92 -10.94 0.05 -12.58
C TYR A 92 -12.32 0.66 -12.77
N ARG A 93 -12.57 1.18 -13.96
CA ARG A 93 -13.86 1.79 -14.35
C ARG A 93 -14.08 1.59 -15.85
N PRO A 94 -15.34 1.55 -16.32
CA PRO A 94 -15.63 1.41 -17.76
C PRO A 94 -14.94 2.47 -18.63
N SER A 95 -14.88 3.72 -18.14
CA SER A 95 -14.22 4.84 -18.85
C SER A 95 -12.70 4.82 -18.78
N THR A 96 -12.12 4.13 -17.80
CA THR A 96 -10.68 4.06 -17.56
C THR A 96 -10.36 2.67 -17.00
N PRO A 97 -10.26 1.64 -17.86
CA PRO A 97 -10.14 0.25 -17.42
C PRO A 97 -8.86 -0.01 -16.61
N LYS A 98 -7.76 0.66 -16.94
CA LYS A 98 -6.47 0.44 -16.29
C LYS A 98 -6.37 1.21 -14.98
N PHE A 99 -5.85 0.56 -13.93
CA PHE A 99 -5.50 1.22 -12.68
C PHE A 99 -4.28 2.13 -12.87
N ALA A 100 -4.39 3.39 -12.48
CA ALA A 100 -3.25 4.30 -12.45
C ALA A 100 -2.47 4.11 -11.15
N ARG A 101 -1.12 4.18 -11.22
CA ARG A 101 -0.21 4.02 -10.06
C ARG A 101 -0.59 4.95 -8.89
N ALA A 102 -0.84 6.24 -9.18
CA ALA A 102 -1.22 7.22 -8.16
C ALA A 102 -2.57 6.86 -7.50
N SER A 103 -3.55 6.40 -8.30
CA SER A 103 -4.86 6.00 -7.77
C SER A 103 -4.74 4.79 -6.85
N LEU A 104 -3.98 3.76 -7.25
CA LEU A 104 -3.77 2.56 -6.46
C LEU A 104 -3.01 2.88 -5.17
N HIS A 105 -1.95 3.70 -5.23
CA HIS A 105 -1.22 4.16 -4.05
C HIS A 105 -2.14 4.90 -3.06
N ASN A 106 -3.00 5.80 -3.55
CA ASN A 106 -3.94 6.53 -2.71
C ASN A 106 -4.98 5.59 -2.07
N MET A 107 -5.51 4.62 -2.84
CA MET A 107 -6.43 3.61 -2.33
C MET A 107 -5.79 2.77 -1.21
N LEU A 108 -4.55 2.30 -1.37
CA LEU A 108 -3.85 1.52 -0.35
C LEU A 108 -3.63 2.31 0.96
N ARG A 109 -3.66 3.64 0.93
CA ARG A 109 -3.52 4.51 2.11
C ARG A 109 -4.84 4.99 2.70
N ASP A 110 -5.94 4.78 1.99
CA ASP A 110 -7.23 5.32 2.40
C ASP A 110 -7.82 4.53 3.56
N ARG A 111 -8.06 5.22 4.68
CA ARG A 111 -8.64 4.64 5.90
C ARG A 111 -10.14 4.38 5.78
N CYS A 112 -10.77 4.85 4.73
CA CYS A 112 -12.18 4.52 4.46
C CYS A 112 -12.40 3.01 4.36
N TYR A 113 -11.40 2.25 3.87
CA TYR A 113 -11.52 0.80 3.73
C TYR A 113 -11.52 0.02 5.04
N ILE A 114 -11.10 0.65 6.15
CA ILE A 114 -11.18 0.09 7.52
C ILE A 114 -12.30 0.70 8.37
N GLY A 115 -13.21 1.45 7.74
CA GLY A 115 -14.38 2.03 8.41
C GLY A 115 -14.21 3.44 8.94
N ASP A 116 -13.10 4.13 8.65
CA ASP A 116 -12.89 5.51 9.09
C ASP A 116 -13.29 6.52 7.99
N ILE A 117 -13.83 7.68 8.37
CA ILE A 117 -14.17 8.78 7.46
C ILE A 117 -13.20 9.94 7.70
N PRO A 118 -12.39 10.35 6.70
CA PRO A 118 -11.52 11.51 6.81
C PRO A 118 -12.33 12.82 6.68
N TYR A 119 -12.14 13.75 7.61
CA TYR A 119 -12.73 15.07 7.54
C TYR A 119 -11.84 16.12 8.21
N LYS A 120 -11.44 17.15 7.47
CA LYS A 120 -10.57 18.25 7.95
C LYS A 120 -9.32 17.79 8.71
N GLY A 121 -8.67 16.73 8.21
CA GLY A 121 -7.43 16.20 8.81
C GLY A 121 -7.64 15.31 10.04
N GLN A 122 -8.87 15.03 10.41
CA GLN A 122 -9.23 14.09 11.47
C GLN A 122 -9.97 12.88 10.88
N PHE A 123 -10.02 11.78 11.65
CA PHE A 123 -10.71 10.56 11.26
C PHE A 123 -11.87 10.30 12.24
N TYR A 124 -13.00 9.94 11.69
CA TYR A 124 -14.23 9.66 12.44
C TYR A 124 -14.71 8.25 12.12
N PRO A 125 -15.28 7.52 13.09
CA PRO A 125 -15.83 6.19 12.82
C PRO A 125 -17.02 6.30 11.86
N GLY A 126 -16.94 5.58 10.73
CA GLY A 126 -18.02 5.51 9.74
C GLY A 126 -19.01 4.42 10.06
N LYS A 127 -20.25 4.57 9.56
CA LYS A 127 -21.30 3.52 9.62
C LYS A 127 -21.24 2.54 8.45
N HIS A 128 -20.36 2.78 7.49
CA HIS A 128 -20.19 1.89 6.35
C HIS A 128 -19.43 0.63 6.74
N GLU A 129 -19.73 -0.46 6.07
CA GLU A 129 -19.05 -1.73 6.26
C GLU A 129 -17.60 -1.66 5.74
N PRO A 130 -16.59 -2.04 6.52
CA PRO A 130 -15.19 -2.08 6.09
C PRO A 130 -14.99 -3.13 4.98
N LEU A 131 -14.14 -2.82 3.99
CA LEU A 131 -13.75 -3.79 2.95
C LEU A 131 -12.53 -4.60 3.32
N VAL A 132 -11.69 -4.07 4.21
CA VAL A 132 -10.40 -4.63 4.61
C VAL A 132 -10.31 -4.62 6.13
N ASP A 133 -9.76 -5.66 6.70
CA ASP A 133 -9.48 -5.72 8.13
C ASP A 133 -8.33 -4.77 8.51
N ARG A 134 -8.32 -4.35 9.77
CA ARG A 134 -7.36 -3.38 10.28
C ARG A 134 -5.92 -3.91 10.27
N ALA A 135 -5.72 -5.22 10.46
CA ALA A 135 -4.39 -5.85 10.46
C ALA A 135 -3.78 -5.85 9.05
N THR A 136 -4.54 -6.23 8.03
CA THR A 136 -4.10 -6.18 6.63
C THR A 136 -3.79 -4.73 6.20
N TRP A 137 -4.64 -3.77 6.56
CA TRP A 137 -4.40 -2.36 6.27
C TRP A 137 -3.10 -1.87 6.91
N GLN A 138 -2.88 -2.19 8.19
CA GLN A 138 -1.68 -1.78 8.92
C GLN A 138 -0.41 -2.38 8.30
N ARG A 139 -0.45 -3.66 7.94
CA ARG A 139 0.65 -4.31 7.21
C ARG A 139 0.98 -3.58 5.89
N VAL A 140 -0.04 -3.16 5.15
CA VAL A 140 0.14 -2.36 3.93
C VAL A 140 0.81 -1.02 4.24
N GLN A 141 0.42 -0.32 5.35
CA GLN A 141 1.06 0.95 5.72
C GLN A 141 2.53 0.77 6.11
N GLU A 142 2.87 -0.30 6.81
CA GLU A 142 4.26 -0.64 7.15
C GLU A 142 5.09 -0.86 5.88
N LEU A 143 4.54 -1.59 4.91
CA LEU A 143 5.18 -1.81 3.61
C LEU A 143 5.31 -0.52 2.78
N LEU A 144 4.30 0.36 2.80
CA LEU A 144 4.32 1.66 2.10
C LEU A 144 5.23 2.68 2.79
N GLY A 145 5.34 2.65 4.12
CA GLY A 145 6.20 3.53 4.91
C GLY A 145 7.66 3.10 4.92
N GLY A 146 7.94 1.83 4.68
CA GLY A 146 9.28 1.32 4.46
C GLY A 146 9.80 1.77 3.10
N HIS A 147 11.05 2.24 3.04
CA HIS A 147 11.76 2.42 1.78
C HIS A 147 12.16 1.05 1.21
N ILE A 148 11.15 0.22 0.90
CA ILE A 148 11.39 -1.05 0.23
C ILE A 148 11.51 -0.74 -1.26
N TYR A 149 12.73 -0.55 -1.71
CA TYR A 149 13.04 -0.57 -3.13
C TYR A 149 12.88 -2.02 -3.61
N HIS A 150 11.72 -2.35 -4.13
CA HIS A 150 11.54 -3.58 -4.91
C HIS A 150 12.27 -3.40 -6.24
N ALA A 151 13.52 -3.74 -6.28
CA ALA A 151 14.20 -3.99 -7.55
C ALA A 151 13.66 -5.32 -8.08
N ILE A 152 12.90 -5.22 -9.15
CA ILE A 152 11.95 -6.23 -9.69
C ILE A 152 12.57 -7.59 -10.01
N ASP A 153 13.83 -7.83 -9.95
CA ASP A 153 14.47 -9.09 -10.34
C ASP A 153 15.70 -9.50 -9.50
N LEU A 154 15.86 -8.91 -8.32
CA LEU A 154 17.03 -9.18 -7.52
C LEU A 154 16.64 -9.91 -6.24
N VAL A 155 16.95 -11.20 -6.17
CA VAL A 155 16.47 -12.15 -5.14
C VAL A 155 16.72 -11.65 -3.72
N TYR A 156 17.85 -11.01 -3.47
CA TYR A 156 18.24 -10.55 -2.13
C TYR A 156 17.98 -9.05 -1.87
N ALA A 157 17.38 -8.32 -2.84
CA ALA A 157 16.92 -6.94 -2.66
C ALA A 157 15.50 -6.93 -2.06
N GLY A 158 15.04 -5.78 -1.55
CA GLY A 158 13.65 -5.67 -1.08
C GLY A 158 13.45 -5.82 0.43
N GLY A 159 14.49 -5.56 1.21
CA GLY A 159 14.35 -5.50 2.69
C GLY A 159 14.79 -6.75 3.43
N PHE A 160 15.16 -7.84 2.74
CA PHE A 160 15.73 -9.04 3.36
C PHE A 160 17.05 -8.76 4.07
N MET A 161 17.89 -7.87 3.50
CA MET A 161 19.17 -7.53 4.07
C MET A 161 19.18 -6.09 4.57
N LYS A 162 19.77 -5.90 5.74
CA LYS A 162 20.03 -4.58 6.33
C LYS A 162 21.54 -4.35 6.45
N CYS A 163 21.96 -3.11 6.26
CA CYS A 163 23.36 -2.71 6.44
C CYS A 163 23.75 -2.80 7.91
N GLY A 164 24.78 -3.58 8.24
CA GLY A 164 25.29 -3.71 9.60
C GLY A 164 25.87 -2.39 10.16
N HIS A 165 26.27 -1.45 9.29
CA HIS A 165 26.84 -0.17 9.70
C HIS A 165 25.78 0.90 10.05
N CYS A 166 24.69 1.00 9.27
CA CYS A 166 23.70 2.09 9.44
C CYS A 166 22.24 1.62 9.52
N GLY A 167 21.97 0.32 9.51
CA GLY A 167 20.65 -0.27 9.61
C GLY A 167 19.73 -0.06 8.39
N ARG A 168 20.16 0.70 7.37
CA ARG A 168 19.36 0.95 6.15
C ARG A 168 19.27 -0.31 5.29
N ALA A 169 18.23 -0.37 4.45
CA ALA A 169 18.05 -1.47 3.52
C ALA A 169 19.23 -1.58 2.52
N VAL A 170 19.59 -2.80 2.18
CA VAL A 170 20.52 -3.11 1.09
C VAL A 170 19.73 -3.14 -0.21
N THR A 171 20.26 -2.50 -1.24
CA THR A 171 19.68 -2.42 -2.59
C THR A 171 20.55 -3.16 -3.58
N GLY A 172 19.93 -3.76 -4.60
CA GLY A 172 20.63 -4.40 -5.70
C GLY A 172 20.76 -3.48 -6.90
N GLU A 173 21.85 -3.63 -7.63
CA GLU A 173 22.16 -2.91 -8.88
C GLU A 173 22.61 -3.91 -9.94
N ARG A 174 21.95 -3.93 -11.10
CA ARG A 174 22.34 -4.76 -12.24
C ARG A 174 23.16 -3.91 -13.22
N ILE A 175 24.41 -4.29 -13.45
CA ILE A 175 25.32 -3.61 -14.38
C ILE A 175 25.55 -4.53 -15.58
N ILE A 176 25.16 -4.08 -16.77
CA ILE A 176 25.41 -4.80 -18.02
C ILE A 176 26.72 -4.28 -18.63
N LYS A 177 27.73 -5.13 -18.73
CA LYS A 177 29.00 -4.83 -19.41
C LYS A 177 28.96 -5.40 -20.81
N ARG A 178 29.00 -4.50 -21.81
CA ARG A 178 29.12 -4.86 -23.22
C ARG A 178 30.55 -5.31 -23.54
N ARG A 179 30.71 -6.50 -24.12
CA ARG A 179 32.00 -7.05 -24.53
C ARG A 179 31.91 -7.56 -25.96
N LYS A 180 33.07 -7.72 -26.66
CA LYS A 180 33.11 -8.27 -28.02
C LYS A 180 32.54 -9.69 -28.15
N GLY A 181 32.40 -10.45 -27.05
CA GLY A 181 31.84 -11.80 -27.00
C GLY A 181 30.39 -11.86 -26.42
N GLY A 182 29.69 -10.75 -26.35
CA GLY A 182 28.32 -10.66 -25.80
C GLY A 182 28.21 -9.83 -24.51
N ASP A 183 27.02 -9.41 -24.22
CA ASP A 183 26.71 -8.61 -23.01
C ASP A 183 26.70 -9.52 -21.78
N LYS A 184 27.38 -9.12 -20.71
CA LYS A 184 27.40 -9.83 -19.44
C LYS A 184 26.81 -8.97 -18.35
N ALA A 185 25.74 -9.46 -17.69
CA ALA A 185 25.11 -8.83 -16.55
C ALA A 185 25.83 -9.23 -15.26
N TYR A 186 26.04 -8.26 -14.38
CA TYR A 186 26.57 -8.44 -13.04
C TYR A 186 25.60 -7.81 -12.05
N VAL A 187 25.28 -8.52 -10.99
CA VAL A 187 24.45 -8.02 -9.89
C VAL A 187 25.33 -7.75 -8.70
N TYR A 188 25.17 -6.54 -8.15
CA TYR A 188 25.86 -6.10 -6.95
C TYR A 188 24.83 -5.64 -5.91
N TYR A 189 25.10 -5.95 -4.67
CA TYR A 189 24.30 -5.48 -3.53
C TYR A 189 25.09 -4.44 -2.73
N ARG A 190 24.43 -3.33 -2.38
CA ARG A 190 25.03 -2.24 -1.62
C ARG A 190 24.01 -1.58 -0.69
N CYS A 191 24.47 -0.94 0.38
CA CYS A 191 23.61 -0.15 1.24
C CYS A 191 22.97 1.02 0.48
N SER A 192 21.69 1.33 0.76
CA SER A 192 21.03 2.52 0.20
C SER A 192 21.72 3.83 0.65
N GLY A 193 22.43 3.81 1.77
CA GLY A 193 23.27 4.92 2.27
C GLY A 193 24.72 4.91 1.77
N TYR A 194 25.07 4.10 0.77
CA TYR A 194 26.41 3.91 0.24
C TYR A 194 27.19 5.21 -0.09
N LEU A 195 26.49 6.25 -0.54
CA LEU A 195 27.09 7.55 -0.87
C LEU A 195 27.12 8.52 0.32
N ALA A 196 26.55 8.17 1.47
CA ALA A 196 26.54 9.05 2.63
C ALA A 196 27.96 9.27 3.17
N LYS A 197 28.25 10.48 3.65
CA LYS A 197 29.55 10.84 4.23
C LYS A 197 29.83 9.94 5.44
N GLY A 198 31.01 9.29 5.45
CA GLY A 198 31.43 8.38 6.51
C GLY A 198 30.89 6.95 6.40
N HIS A 199 30.11 6.61 5.37
CA HIS A 199 29.65 5.24 5.15
C HIS A 199 30.68 4.44 4.34
N PRO A 200 30.97 3.17 4.71
CA PRO A 200 31.81 2.29 3.90
C PRO A 200 31.22 2.11 2.49
N ARG A 201 32.08 2.14 1.48
CA ARG A 201 31.68 2.00 0.07
C ARG A 201 31.82 0.57 -0.42
N ASP A 202 31.28 -0.37 0.36
CA ASP A 202 31.36 -1.79 0.04
C ASP A 202 30.23 -2.22 -0.86
N ARG A 203 30.56 -3.07 -1.83
CA ARG A 203 29.63 -3.74 -2.74
C ARG A 203 29.89 -5.23 -2.68
N VAL A 204 28.84 -6.02 -2.57
CA VAL A 204 28.93 -7.48 -2.56
C VAL A 204 28.31 -8.01 -3.85
N THR A 205 28.92 -8.99 -4.48
CA THR A 205 28.39 -9.63 -5.67
C THR A 205 27.30 -10.65 -5.32
N GLU A 206 26.34 -10.91 -6.21
CA GLU A 206 25.28 -11.90 -5.99
C GLU A 206 25.81 -13.29 -5.62
N PRO A 207 26.82 -13.87 -6.31
CA PRO A 207 27.39 -15.16 -5.92
C PRO A 207 28.00 -15.19 -4.52
N GLU A 208 28.54 -14.07 -4.05
CA GLU A 208 29.10 -13.99 -2.71
C GLU A 208 28.01 -13.91 -1.64
N VAL A 209 26.92 -13.19 -1.90
CA VAL A 209 25.73 -13.19 -1.03
C VAL A 209 25.15 -14.59 -0.94
N GLU A 210 24.98 -15.25 -2.10
CA GLU A 210 24.45 -16.60 -2.19
C GLU A 210 25.30 -17.61 -1.40
N ARG A 211 26.62 -17.53 -1.53
CA ARG A 211 27.55 -18.37 -0.77
C ARG A 211 27.39 -18.18 0.75
N GLN A 212 27.24 -16.93 1.21
CA GLN A 212 27.06 -16.63 2.63
C GLN A 212 25.69 -17.10 3.14
N VAL A 213 24.64 -16.92 2.37
CA VAL A 213 23.29 -17.39 2.71
C VAL A 213 23.28 -18.92 2.78
N MET A 214 23.88 -19.61 1.81
CA MET A 214 23.99 -21.09 1.85
C MET A 214 24.76 -21.59 3.06
N ALA A 215 25.86 -20.93 3.41
CA ALA A 215 26.63 -21.27 4.62
C ALA A 215 25.81 -21.14 5.92
N ILE A 216 24.87 -20.19 5.98
CA ILE A 216 23.93 -20.08 7.11
C ILE A 216 23.00 -21.29 7.15
N PHE A 217 22.42 -21.69 6.00
CA PHE A 217 21.57 -22.88 5.91
C PHE A 217 22.34 -24.16 6.27
N ASP A 218 23.59 -24.30 5.84
CA ASP A 218 24.44 -25.44 6.21
C ASP A 218 24.70 -25.49 7.73
N SER A 219 24.85 -24.33 8.37
CA SER A 219 25.01 -24.22 9.83
C SER A 219 23.73 -24.53 10.61
N MET A 220 22.57 -24.43 9.98
CA MET A 220 21.26 -24.74 10.57
C MET A 220 20.87 -26.22 10.41
N HIS A 221 21.83 -27.11 10.17
CA HIS A 221 21.56 -28.54 9.98
C HIS A 221 20.97 -29.13 11.25
N ILE A 222 19.72 -29.58 11.16
CA ILE A 222 19.04 -30.27 12.26
C ILE A 222 19.46 -31.75 12.19
N GLU A 223 20.34 -32.17 13.07
CA GLU A 223 20.88 -33.55 13.11
C GLU A 223 19.82 -34.58 13.47
N ASP A 224 18.91 -34.22 14.37
CA ASP A 224 17.84 -35.09 14.82
C ASP A 224 16.72 -35.21 13.78
N ALA A 225 16.51 -36.44 13.30
CA ALA A 225 15.49 -36.75 12.30
C ALA A 225 14.06 -36.47 12.81
N SER A 226 13.77 -36.67 14.09
CA SER A 226 12.46 -36.46 14.71
C SER A 226 12.13 -34.96 14.80
N VAL A 227 13.13 -34.14 15.14
CA VAL A 227 13.00 -32.68 15.18
C VAL A 227 12.81 -32.12 13.74
N ARG A 228 13.48 -32.68 12.77
CA ARG A 228 13.35 -32.30 11.35
C ARG A 228 11.93 -32.58 10.82
N GLU A 229 11.40 -33.76 11.10
CA GLU A 229 10.03 -34.11 10.69
C GLU A 229 8.97 -33.29 11.43
N TRP A 230 9.16 -33.03 12.73
CA TRP A 230 8.31 -32.12 13.48
C TRP A 230 8.31 -30.71 12.91
N PHE A 231 9.47 -30.18 12.56
CA PHE A 231 9.61 -28.84 11.97
C PHE A 231 8.94 -28.74 10.60
N LYS A 232 9.06 -29.78 9.74
CA LYS A 232 8.33 -29.86 8.47
C LYS A 232 6.82 -29.90 8.69
N ALA A 233 6.33 -30.63 9.66
CA ALA A 233 4.91 -30.70 9.98
C ALA A 233 4.36 -29.34 10.45
N VAL A 234 5.10 -28.62 11.29
CA VAL A 234 4.74 -27.26 11.75
C VAL A 234 4.70 -26.27 10.59
N LEU A 235 5.71 -26.27 9.72
CA LEU A 235 5.72 -25.41 8.54
C LEU A 235 4.55 -25.72 7.57
N ALA A 236 4.25 -27.01 7.37
CA ALA A 236 3.14 -27.42 6.53
C ALA A 236 1.76 -27.03 7.11
N SER A 237 1.60 -27.03 8.44
CA SER A 237 0.37 -26.55 9.08
C SER A 237 0.20 -25.04 8.93
N GLN A 238 1.25 -24.26 9.15
CA GLN A 238 1.20 -22.80 9.00
C GLN A 238 0.97 -22.33 7.55
N THR A 239 1.45 -23.10 6.57
CA THR A 239 1.16 -22.80 5.16
C THR A 239 -0.27 -23.16 4.76
N LYS A 240 -0.92 -24.11 5.40
CA LYS A 240 -2.35 -24.44 5.17
C LYS A 240 -3.29 -23.42 5.80
N ASP A 241 -3.00 -22.94 7.01
CA ASP A 241 -3.80 -21.91 7.69
C ASP A 241 -3.70 -20.52 7.01
N GLY A 242 -2.76 -20.33 6.11
CA GLY A 242 -2.63 -19.11 5.30
C GLY A 242 -3.33 -19.17 3.93
N GLN A 243 -4.02 -20.28 3.60
CA GLN A 243 -4.72 -20.48 2.32
C GLN A 243 -6.24 -20.62 2.45
N GLU A 244 -6.79 -20.60 3.65
CA GLU A 244 -8.22 -20.45 3.97
C GLU A 244 -8.52 -18.97 4.32
#